data_5e15bdd8e1ce0989b59d958fecc85ba2
#
_entry.id   5e15bdd8e1ce0989b59d958fecc85ba2
#
_cell.length_a   1.000
_cell.length_b   1.000
_cell.length_c   1.000
_cell.angle_alpha   90.00
_cell.angle_beta   90.00
_cell.angle_gamma   90.00
#
_symmetry.space_group_name_H-M   'P 1'
#
loop_
_entity.id
_entity.type
_entity.pdbx_description
1 polymer ?
#
loop_
_entity_poly.entity_id
_entity_poly.type
_entity_poly.pdbx_seq_one_letter_code
_entity_poly.pdbx_strand_id
1 'polypeptide(L)'
;MPSVQEIRALQRARKKARRRRMYLFGTVLLVAIIAVAVVVYAYIPPGGTNPGLQAVVYAKLNTSQGVIEIELYQNATPKTVTNFVNLANSGFYNNLVWHRIAKNFVIQTGNSNSRNGLNNSTWSQAGTGQAIPFEYDNSLHNAVGYVGMASTGTQVGGTTQFYININDNSATLDGKYAVFGKVIAGMDVAYSIGNLPIYNSPDGQPINPSGAMLTSVTISNSP
;
A
#
# COMPACT_ATOMS: atom_id res chain seq x y z
N MET A 1 -45.43 29.13 -55.17
CA MET A 1 -44.12 28.99 -54.53
C MET A 1 -44.19 29.65 -53.15
N PRO A 2 -43.72 29.06 -52.11
CA PRO A 2 -43.76 29.69 -50.78
C PRO A 2 -42.90 30.97 -50.77
N SER A 3 -43.34 31.97 -50.07
CA SER A 3 -42.65 33.23 -49.92
C SER A 3 -41.32 33.09 -49.14
N VAL A 4 -40.39 33.99 -49.35
CA VAL A 4 -39.10 34.02 -48.67
C VAL A 4 -39.28 34.09 -47.14
N GLN A 5 -40.38 34.72 -46.66
CA GLN A 5 -40.71 34.83 -45.26
C GLN A 5 -41.15 33.48 -44.67
N GLU A 6 -41.96 32.70 -45.43
CA GLU A 6 -42.39 31.34 -45.01
C GLU A 6 -41.21 30.37 -44.93
N ILE A 7 -40.29 30.43 -45.88
CA ILE A 7 -39.07 29.60 -45.87
C ILE A 7 -38.21 29.91 -44.64
N ARG A 8 -38.02 31.18 -44.29
CA ARG A 8 -37.28 31.63 -43.11
C ARG A 8 -37.97 31.19 -41.80
N ALA A 9 -39.29 31.26 -41.75
CA ALA A 9 -40.07 30.79 -40.58
C ALA A 9 -39.92 29.30 -40.40
N LEU A 10 -40.02 28.48 -41.44
CA LEU A 10 -39.83 27.03 -41.41
C LEU A 10 -38.40 26.65 -40.97
N GLN A 11 -37.38 27.37 -41.46
CA GLN A 11 -35.99 27.14 -41.04
C GLN A 11 -35.78 27.44 -39.54
N ARG A 12 -36.37 28.55 -39.04
CA ARG A 12 -36.34 28.90 -37.60
C ARG A 12 -37.04 27.85 -36.76
N ALA A 13 -38.21 27.37 -37.18
CA ALA A 13 -38.95 26.32 -36.50
C ALA A 13 -38.17 24.99 -36.43
N ARG A 14 -37.57 24.58 -37.58
CA ARG A 14 -36.70 23.38 -37.62
C ARG A 14 -35.47 23.52 -36.72
N LYS A 15 -34.82 24.68 -36.66
CA LYS A 15 -33.67 24.95 -35.81
C LYS A 15 -34.06 24.92 -34.32
N LYS A 16 -35.24 25.46 -33.98
CA LYS A 16 -35.81 25.42 -32.60
C LYS A 16 -36.17 24.00 -32.19
N ALA A 17 -36.78 23.21 -33.05
CA ALA A 17 -37.12 21.82 -32.82
C ALA A 17 -35.87 20.94 -32.63
N ARG A 18 -34.83 21.17 -33.49
CA ARG A 18 -33.55 20.45 -33.36
C ARG A 18 -32.85 20.75 -32.02
N ARG A 19 -32.81 22.04 -31.61
CA ARG A 19 -32.29 22.43 -30.30
C ARG A 19 -33.05 21.78 -29.15
N ARG A 20 -34.38 21.77 -29.21
CA ARG A 20 -35.24 21.16 -28.18
C ARG A 20 -35.01 19.66 -28.07
N ARG A 21 -34.85 18.95 -29.20
CA ARG A 21 -34.47 17.52 -29.20
C ARG A 21 -33.08 17.31 -28.62
N MET A 22 -32.11 18.14 -28.94
CA MET A 22 -30.75 18.03 -28.40
C MET A 22 -30.70 18.22 -26.87
N TYR A 23 -31.50 19.18 -26.32
CA TYR A 23 -31.63 19.36 -24.89
C TYR A 23 -32.34 18.17 -24.22
N LEU A 24 -33.39 17.65 -24.84
CA LEU A 24 -34.11 16.46 -24.33
C LEU A 24 -33.19 15.23 -24.30
N PHE A 25 -32.40 14.98 -25.35
CA PHE A 25 -31.41 13.90 -25.34
C PHE A 25 -30.31 14.11 -24.31
N GLY A 26 -29.82 15.33 -24.16
CA GLY A 26 -28.81 15.67 -23.15
C GLY A 26 -29.32 15.46 -21.71
N THR A 27 -30.57 15.87 -21.42
CA THR A 27 -31.17 15.66 -20.10
C THR A 27 -31.45 14.18 -19.80
N VAL A 28 -31.94 13.41 -20.79
CA VAL A 28 -32.15 11.96 -20.62
C VAL A 28 -30.83 11.23 -20.39
N LEU A 29 -29.77 11.59 -21.13
CA LEU A 29 -28.44 11.02 -20.93
C LEU A 29 -27.87 11.36 -19.56
N LEU A 30 -28.01 12.61 -19.11
CA LEU A 30 -27.56 13.03 -17.78
C LEU A 30 -28.28 12.29 -16.66
N VAL A 31 -29.61 12.12 -16.78
CA VAL A 31 -30.41 11.36 -15.80
C VAL A 31 -30.00 9.89 -15.81
N ALA A 32 -29.73 9.29 -16.97
CA ALA A 32 -29.24 7.91 -17.06
C ALA A 32 -27.85 7.76 -16.38
N ILE A 33 -26.93 8.71 -16.59
CA ILE A 33 -25.61 8.69 -15.94
C ILE A 33 -25.75 8.82 -14.43
N ILE A 34 -26.62 9.71 -13.94
CA ILE A 34 -26.88 9.88 -12.52
C ILE A 34 -27.53 8.61 -11.93
N ALA A 35 -28.49 7.99 -12.64
CA ALA A 35 -29.11 6.75 -12.20
C ALA A 35 -28.09 5.60 -12.11
N VAL A 36 -27.20 5.46 -13.09
CA VAL A 36 -26.10 4.49 -13.06
C VAL A 36 -25.14 4.79 -11.90
N ALA A 37 -24.78 6.05 -11.69
CA ALA A 37 -23.91 6.45 -10.58
C ALA A 37 -24.56 6.15 -9.22
N VAL A 38 -25.86 6.40 -9.06
CA VAL A 38 -26.61 6.07 -7.82
C VAL A 38 -26.68 4.55 -7.61
N VAL A 39 -26.93 3.78 -8.67
CA VAL A 39 -26.93 2.32 -8.59
C VAL A 39 -25.54 1.80 -8.23
N VAL A 40 -24.50 2.27 -8.90
CA VAL A 40 -23.11 1.90 -8.59
C VAL A 40 -22.75 2.32 -7.16
N TYR A 41 -23.16 3.51 -6.71
CA TYR A 41 -22.94 3.97 -5.33
C TYR A 41 -23.73 3.16 -4.29
N ALA A 42 -24.93 2.68 -4.64
CA ALA A 42 -25.75 1.83 -3.77
C ALA A 42 -25.25 0.37 -3.71
N TYR A 43 -24.54 -0.10 -4.75
CA TYR A 43 -23.92 -1.42 -4.81
C TYR A 43 -22.43 -1.44 -4.40
N ILE A 44 -21.77 -0.28 -4.32
CA ILE A 44 -20.52 -0.17 -3.55
C ILE A 44 -21.00 -0.08 -2.10
N PRO A 45 -20.80 -1.12 -1.27
CA PRO A 45 -21.08 -0.94 0.14
C PRO A 45 -20.27 0.30 0.58
N PRO A 46 -20.88 1.31 1.20
CA PRO A 46 -20.11 2.31 1.91
C PRO A 46 -19.16 1.50 2.74
N GLY A 47 -17.84 1.80 2.76
CA GLY A 47 -16.83 1.03 3.51
C GLY A 47 -17.31 0.78 4.93
N GLY A 48 -18.38 0.05 5.04
CA GLY A 48 -19.06 -0.42 6.22
C GLY A 48 -18.22 -1.57 6.72
N THR A 49 -17.32 -1.26 7.60
CA THR A 49 -16.86 -2.20 8.60
C THR A 49 -18.08 -2.88 9.17
N ASN A 50 -18.34 -4.12 8.73
CA ASN A 50 -19.16 -5.02 9.51
C ASN A 50 -18.52 -5.06 10.91
N PRO A 51 -19.20 -4.67 12.00
CA PRO A 51 -18.65 -4.79 13.35
C PRO A 51 -18.65 -6.25 13.83
N GLY A 52 -18.76 -7.21 12.92
CA GLY A 52 -18.69 -8.64 13.15
C GLY A 52 -17.44 -9.18 12.50
N LEU A 53 -16.39 -9.47 13.33
CA LEU A 53 -15.21 -10.29 13.00
C LEU A 53 -14.59 -9.90 11.64
N GLN A 54 -13.83 -8.81 11.60
CA GLN A 54 -12.87 -8.65 10.53
C GLN A 54 -11.89 -9.82 10.65
N ALA A 55 -11.82 -10.63 9.59
CA ALA A 55 -10.88 -11.72 9.53
C ALA A 55 -9.48 -11.17 9.79
N VAL A 56 -8.80 -11.74 10.78
CA VAL A 56 -7.39 -11.38 11.03
C VAL A 56 -6.62 -11.70 9.76
N VAL A 57 -5.84 -10.75 9.28
CA VAL A 57 -5.05 -10.90 8.05
C VAL A 57 -3.62 -11.21 8.46
N TYR A 58 -3.05 -12.20 7.83
CA TYR A 58 -1.68 -12.64 8.05
C TYR A 58 -0.86 -12.50 6.77
N ALA A 59 0.43 -12.26 6.96
CA ALA A 59 1.41 -12.26 5.88
C ALA A 59 2.52 -13.28 6.18
N LYS A 60 2.77 -14.17 5.22
CA LYS A 60 3.88 -15.11 5.25
C LYS A 60 4.98 -14.61 4.34
N LEU A 61 6.12 -14.27 4.92
CA LEU A 61 7.32 -13.79 4.25
C LEU A 61 8.28 -14.98 4.08
N ASN A 62 8.43 -15.46 2.87
CA ASN A 62 9.45 -16.45 2.54
C ASN A 62 10.77 -15.72 2.32
N THR A 63 11.82 -16.11 3.03
CA THR A 63 13.14 -15.49 2.92
C THR A 63 14.22 -16.53 2.67
N SER A 64 15.41 -16.08 2.28
CA SER A 64 16.59 -16.96 2.15
C SER A 64 17.08 -17.54 3.48
N GLN A 65 16.60 -17.01 4.63
CA GLN A 65 16.95 -17.48 5.98
C GLN A 65 15.85 -18.32 6.63
N GLY A 66 14.68 -18.45 6.01
CA GLY A 66 13.51 -19.13 6.55
C GLY A 66 12.23 -18.32 6.37
N VAL A 67 11.20 -18.65 7.14
CA VAL A 67 9.88 -18.04 7.04
C VAL A 67 9.64 -17.12 8.24
N ILE A 68 9.05 -15.94 7.98
CA ILE A 68 8.54 -15.01 8.99
C ILE A 68 7.04 -14.89 8.78
N GLU A 69 6.23 -15.04 9.83
CA GLU A 69 4.78 -14.84 9.78
C GLU A 69 4.40 -13.60 10.59
N ILE A 70 3.54 -12.76 9.99
CA ILE A 70 3.13 -11.47 10.55
C ILE A 70 1.62 -11.44 10.65
N GLU A 71 1.09 -11.06 11.81
CA GLU A 71 -0.28 -10.60 11.98
C GLU A 71 -0.38 -9.12 11.59
N LEU A 72 -1.38 -8.76 10.77
CA LEU A 72 -1.57 -7.40 10.27
C LEU A 72 -2.72 -6.71 11.00
N TYR A 73 -2.51 -5.47 11.45
CA TYR A 73 -3.44 -4.70 12.29
C TYR A 73 -4.37 -3.83 11.45
N GLN A 74 -5.23 -4.47 10.66
CA GLN A 74 -6.13 -3.79 9.72
C GLN A 74 -7.08 -2.80 10.40
N ASN A 75 -7.48 -3.03 11.65
CA ASN A 75 -8.36 -2.13 12.40
C ASN A 75 -7.65 -0.86 12.87
N ALA A 76 -6.36 -0.95 13.21
CA ALA A 76 -5.57 0.16 13.72
C ALA A 76 -4.97 1.02 12.59
N THR A 77 -4.51 0.37 11.51
CA THR A 77 -3.84 1.05 10.39
C THR A 77 -4.36 0.54 9.03
N PRO A 78 -5.66 0.75 8.73
CA PRO A 78 -6.34 0.15 7.58
C PRO A 78 -5.72 0.51 6.22
N LYS A 79 -5.27 1.75 6.04
CA LYS A 79 -4.67 2.19 4.76
C LYS A 79 -3.29 1.60 4.56
N THR A 80 -2.50 1.53 5.63
CA THR A 80 -1.16 0.94 5.61
C THR A 80 -1.23 -0.56 5.33
N VAL A 81 -2.12 -1.28 6.01
CA VAL A 81 -2.34 -2.71 5.77
C VAL A 81 -2.88 -2.95 4.36
N THR A 82 -3.87 -2.18 3.90
CA THR A 82 -4.41 -2.32 2.54
C THR A 82 -3.33 -2.11 1.47
N ASN A 83 -2.48 -1.10 1.63
CA ASN A 83 -1.35 -0.85 0.73
C ASN A 83 -0.37 -2.02 0.72
N PHE A 84 0.03 -2.52 1.89
CA PHE A 84 0.93 -3.66 2.01
C PHE A 84 0.34 -4.93 1.36
N VAL A 85 -0.93 -5.24 1.62
CA VAL A 85 -1.64 -6.39 1.05
C VAL A 85 -1.73 -6.30 -0.47
N ASN A 86 -2.07 -5.14 -1.02
CA ASN A 86 -2.13 -4.92 -2.47
C ASN A 86 -0.77 -5.13 -3.13
N LEU A 87 0.29 -4.61 -2.52
CA LEU A 87 1.67 -4.80 -3.00
C LEU A 87 2.09 -6.27 -2.92
N ALA A 88 1.76 -6.97 -1.84
CA ALA A 88 2.04 -8.40 -1.70
C ALA A 88 1.32 -9.22 -2.76
N ASN A 89 0.01 -9.02 -2.93
CA ASN A 89 -0.82 -9.73 -3.91
C ASN A 89 -0.41 -9.45 -5.36
N SER A 90 0.15 -8.28 -5.65
CA SER A 90 0.72 -7.96 -6.98
C SER A 90 2.10 -8.59 -7.22
N GLY A 91 2.68 -9.27 -6.23
CA GLY A 91 4.03 -9.81 -6.29
C GLY A 91 5.12 -8.75 -6.19
N PHE A 92 4.79 -7.52 -5.76
CA PHE A 92 5.75 -6.42 -5.67
C PHE A 92 6.97 -6.80 -4.81
N TYR A 93 6.76 -7.51 -3.71
CA TYR A 93 7.81 -7.87 -2.77
C TYR A 93 8.68 -9.06 -3.21
N ASN A 94 8.34 -9.72 -4.32
CA ASN A 94 9.07 -10.91 -4.76
C ASN A 94 10.50 -10.57 -5.18
N ASN A 95 11.44 -11.35 -4.64
CA ASN A 95 12.88 -11.25 -4.93
C ASN A 95 13.49 -9.90 -4.58
N LEU A 96 12.98 -9.22 -3.55
CA LEU A 96 13.62 -8.05 -2.96
C LEU A 96 14.66 -8.45 -1.92
N VAL A 97 15.58 -7.54 -1.60
CA VAL A 97 16.59 -7.73 -0.56
C VAL A 97 16.14 -7.00 0.71
N TRP A 98 16.46 -7.54 1.87
CA TRP A 98 16.56 -6.79 3.12
C TRP A 98 17.75 -5.83 2.97
N HIS A 99 17.50 -4.72 2.28
CA HIS A 99 18.54 -3.82 1.74
C HIS A 99 19.18 -2.93 2.79
N ARG A 100 18.59 -2.83 3.97
CA ARG A 100 19.15 -2.13 5.13
C ARG A 100 19.04 -3.01 6.36
N ILE A 101 20.16 -3.27 6.99
CA ILE A 101 20.30 -3.98 8.25
C ILE A 101 20.96 -3.04 9.24
N ALA A 102 20.18 -2.51 10.18
CA ALA A 102 20.70 -1.71 11.28
C ALA A 102 20.80 -2.59 12.54
N LYS A 103 22.02 -2.87 12.95
CA LYS A 103 22.31 -3.78 14.08
C LYS A 103 21.64 -3.31 15.36
N ASN A 104 20.99 -4.23 16.08
CA ASN A 104 20.25 -3.93 17.31
C ASN A 104 19.18 -2.84 17.15
N PHE A 105 18.61 -2.72 15.94
CA PHE A 105 17.59 -1.72 15.61
C PHE A 105 16.51 -2.32 14.72
N VAL A 106 16.69 -2.32 13.39
CA VAL A 106 15.69 -2.84 12.45
C VAL A 106 16.34 -3.59 11.28
N ILE A 107 15.57 -4.44 10.63
CA ILE A 107 15.82 -4.93 9.28
C ILE A 107 14.75 -4.35 8.35
N GLN A 108 15.13 -3.81 7.19
CA GLN A 108 14.25 -3.06 6.28
C GLN A 108 14.33 -3.58 4.85
N THR A 109 13.17 -3.68 4.21
CA THR A 109 13.00 -4.15 2.83
C THR A 109 11.94 -3.32 2.10
N GLY A 110 11.53 -3.75 0.88
CA GLY A 110 10.48 -3.09 0.10
C GLY A 110 10.98 -2.03 -0.89
N ASN A 111 12.29 -1.95 -1.12
CA ASN A 111 12.84 -1.11 -2.18
C ASN A 111 12.93 -1.91 -3.48
N SER A 112 12.19 -1.49 -4.53
CA SER A 112 12.16 -2.16 -5.83
C SER A 112 13.51 -2.21 -6.53
N ASN A 113 14.41 -1.26 -6.23
CA ASN A 113 15.77 -1.23 -6.80
C ASN A 113 16.65 -2.37 -6.26
N SER A 114 16.24 -3.02 -5.17
CA SER A 114 16.97 -4.15 -4.58
C SER A 114 16.64 -5.50 -5.23
N ARG A 115 15.76 -5.51 -6.23
CA ARG A 115 15.27 -6.75 -6.86
C ARG A 115 16.42 -7.59 -7.42
N ASN A 116 16.36 -8.89 -7.12
CA ASN A 116 17.38 -9.88 -7.50
C ASN A 116 18.80 -9.56 -6.97
N GLY A 117 18.92 -8.72 -5.96
CA GLY A 117 20.23 -8.36 -5.38
C GLY A 117 21.12 -7.53 -6.29
N LEU A 118 20.58 -6.96 -7.38
CA LEU A 118 21.34 -6.17 -8.34
C LEU A 118 21.38 -4.69 -7.92
N ASN A 119 22.48 -4.00 -8.28
CA ASN A 119 22.65 -2.55 -8.20
C ASN A 119 22.43 -1.94 -6.80
N ASN A 120 23.32 -2.20 -5.87
CA ASN A 120 23.25 -1.74 -4.49
C ASN A 120 23.37 -0.19 -4.30
N SER A 121 23.86 0.55 -5.28
CA SER A 121 24.04 2.01 -5.18
C SER A 121 22.74 2.81 -5.05
N THR A 122 21.60 2.21 -5.45
CA THR A 122 20.28 2.86 -5.42
C THR A 122 19.37 2.36 -4.30
N TRP A 123 19.83 1.43 -3.46
CA TRP A 123 18.99 0.82 -2.41
C TRP A 123 18.63 1.80 -1.28
N SER A 124 19.40 2.85 -1.09
CA SER A 124 19.09 3.92 -0.12
C SER A 124 18.03 4.93 -0.60
N GLN A 125 17.60 4.81 -1.86
CA GLN A 125 16.58 5.72 -2.39
C GLN A 125 15.21 5.47 -1.79
N ALA A 126 14.36 6.51 -1.81
CA ALA A 126 12.97 6.40 -1.37
C ALA A 126 12.22 5.32 -2.16
N GLY A 127 11.23 4.70 -1.52
CA GLY A 127 10.34 3.75 -2.18
C GLY A 127 9.59 4.38 -3.35
N THR A 128 9.19 3.54 -4.29
CA THR A 128 8.37 3.95 -5.45
C THR A 128 6.88 3.85 -5.10
N GLY A 129 6.04 4.58 -5.82
CA GLY A 129 4.59 4.56 -5.66
C GLY A 129 4.02 5.78 -4.95
N GLN A 130 2.71 5.81 -4.81
CA GLN A 130 1.99 6.89 -4.15
C GLN A 130 2.13 6.75 -2.63
N ALA A 131 2.47 7.85 -1.96
CA ALA A 131 2.51 7.88 -0.50
C ALA A 131 1.10 7.68 0.08
N ILE A 132 0.99 6.81 1.08
CA ILE A 132 -0.23 6.64 1.87
C ILE A 132 -0.25 7.65 3.02
N PRO A 133 -1.42 8.04 3.56
CA PRO A 133 -1.50 8.87 4.75
C PRO A 133 -0.82 8.21 5.95
N PHE A 134 -0.22 9.00 6.82
CA PHE A 134 0.30 8.51 8.09
C PHE A 134 -0.85 8.05 8.99
N GLU A 135 -0.72 6.86 9.56
CA GLU A 135 -1.66 6.28 10.51
C GLU A 135 -0.91 5.97 11.81
N TYR A 136 -1.47 6.42 12.93
CA TYR A 136 -0.89 6.21 14.24
C TYR A 136 -1.94 5.71 15.23
N ASP A 137 -1.59 4.65 15.91
CA ASP A 137 -2.35 4.11 17.05
C ASP A 137 -1.41 4.10 18.27
N ASN A 138 -1.81 4.80 19.33
CA ASN A 138 -1.00 4.96 20.53
C ASN A 138 -0.87 3.67 21.39
N SER A 139 -1.61 2.63 21.06
CA SER A 139 -1.48 1.30 21.69
C SER A 139 -0.46 0.41 20.98
N LEU A 140 0.02 0.82 19.80
CA LEU A 140 1.00 0.09 19.00
C LEU A 140 2.38 0.72 19.13
N HIS A 141 3.34 -0.06 19.53
CA HIS A 141 4.70 0.39 19.80
C HIS A 141 5.71 -0.25 18.85
N ASN A 142 6.80 0.43 18.58
CA ASN A 142 7.93 -0.11 17.82
C ASN A 142 8.81 -1.01 18.71
N ALA A 143 8.18 -1.89 19.48
CA ALA A 143 8.85 -2.89 20.29
C ALA A 143 9.35 -4.07 19.43
N VAL A 144 10.10 -4.99 20.04
CA VAL A 144 10.63 -6.17 19.35
C VAL A 144 9.51 -6.94 18.61
N GLY A 145 9.76 -7.27 17.36
CA GLY A 145 8.87 -8.03 16.49
C GLY A 145 7.76 -7.20 15.83
N TYR A 146 7.53 -5.94 16.24
CA TYR A 146 6.56 -5.10 15.56
C TYR A 146 7.07 -4.64 14.20
N VAL A 147 6.14 -4.49 13.26
CA VAL A 147 6.41 -4.15 11.86
C VAL A 147 5.95 -2.74 11.58
N GLY A 148 6.87 -1.89 11.12
CA GLY A 148 6.59 -0.48 10.84
C GLY A 148 6.77 -0.14 9.36
N MET A 149 5.99 0.85 8.90
CA MET A 149 6.09 1.41 7.56
C MET A 149 7.20 2.46 7.53
N ALA A 150 8.20 2.25 6.67
CA ALA A 150 9.25 3.22 6.46
C ALA A 150 8.76 4.41 5.62
N SER A 151 9.26 5.59 5.96
CA SER A 151 8.92 6.84 5.26
C SER A 151 10.12 7.78 5.19
N THR A 152 10.01 8.83 4.37
CA THR A 152 11.07 9.82 4.18
C THR A 152 11.16 10.85 5.31
N GLY A 153 10.24 10.82 6.26
CA GLY A 153 10.19 11.73 7.40
C GLY A 153 9.30 11.19 8.52
N THR A 154 9.29 11.89 9.65
CA THR A 154 8.43 11.56 10.78
C THR A 154 6.99 12.02 10.54
N GLN A 155 5.99 11.20 10.94
CA GLN A 155 4.56 11.47 10.73
C GLN A 155 4.19 11.70 9.25
N VAL A 156 4.97 11.12 8.36
CA VAL A 156 4.72 11.11 6.91
C VAL A 156 4.39 9.68 6.53
N GLY A 157 3.39 9.51 5.68
CA GLY A 157 3.02 8.19 5.17
C GLY A 157 4.14 7.60 4.31
N GLY A 158 4.27 6.28 4.36
CA GLY A 158 5.23 5.54 3.55
C GLY A 158 4.71 5.24 2.15
N THR A 159 5.45 4.43 1.42
CA THR A 159 5.05 3.93 0.10
C THR A 159 5.09 2.40 0.04
N THR A 160 6.27 1.81 -0.07
CA THR A 160 6.46 0.38 -0.28
C THR A 160 7.39 -0.27 0.74
N GLN A 161 8.26 0.52 1.40
CA GLN A 161 9.27 -0.02 2.30
C GLN A 161 8.71 -0.22 3.71
N PHE A 162 9.08 -1.33 4.33
CA PHE A 162 8.74 -1.63 5.71
C PHE A 162 9.94 -2.23 6.45
N TYR A 163 9.85 -2.21 7.77
CA TYR A 163 10.89 -2.77 8.62
C TYR A 163 10.31 -3.65 9.72
N ILE A 164 11.11 -4.58 10.21
CA ILE A 164 10.84 -5.38 11.42
C ILE A 164 11.78 -4.88 12.51
N ASN A 165 11.24 -4.54 13.66
CA ASN A 165 12.02 -4.19 14.84
C ASN A 165 12.69 -5.44 15.42
N ILE A 166 14.03 -5.46 15.46
CA ILE A 166 14.82 -6.51 16.08
C ILE A 166 15.35 -6.10 17.47
N ASN A 167 14.93 -4.94 17.93
CA ASN A 167 15.13 -4.42 19.28
C ASN A 167 13.90 -3.62 19.71
N ASP A 168 13.82 -3.22 20.97
CA ASP A 168 12.83 -2.24 21.42
C ASP A 168 13.27 -0.84 21.00
N ASN A 169 12.55 -0.29 20.02
CA ASN A 169 12.80 1.02 19.43
C ASN A 169 11.70 2.02 19.78
N SER A 170 10.82 1.70 20.73
CA SER A 170 9.66 2.52 21.10
C SER A 170 10.05 3.96 21.42
N ALA A 171 11.08 4.17 22.21
CA ALA A 171 11.56 5.51 22.58
C ALA A 171 12.02 6.35 21.38
N THR A 172 12.38 5.71 20.27
CA THR A 172 12.93 6.38 19.08
C THR A 172 11.91 6.56 17.97
N LEU A 173 11.04 5.55 17.74
CA LEU A 173 10.19 5.45 16.54
C LEU A 173 8.70 5.69 16.81
N ASP A 174 8.21 5.54 18.05
CA ASP A 174 6.80 5.74 18.36
C ASP A 174 6.33 7.16 18.05
N GLY A 175 5.12 7.27 17.53
CA GLY A 175 4.54 8.53 17.09
C GLY A 175 5.17 9.11 15.80
N LYS A 176 6.18 8.47 15.23
CA LYS A 176 6.88 8.94 14.02
C LYS A 176 6.63 8.05 12.81
N TYR A 177 6.48 6.74 13.03
CA TYR A 177 6.28 5.75 11.97
C TYR A 177 5.08 4.87 12.30
N ALA A 178 4.27 4.54 11.29
CA ALA A 178 3.09 3.71 11.44
C ALA A 178 3.47 2.26 11.73
N VAL A 179 3.00 1.71 12.84
CA VAL A 179 3.09 0.29 13.16
C VAL A 179 1.85 -0.40 12.61
N PHE A 180 2.01 -1.43 11.77
CA PHE A 180 0.87 -2.05 11.08
C PHE A 180 0.80 -3.58 11.21
N GLY A 181 1.70 -4.19 11.97
CA GLY A 181 1.69 -5.62 12.22
C GLY A 181 2.72 -6.05 13.25
N LYS A 182 2.72 -7.36 13.53
CA LYS A 182 3.66 -8.00 14.48
C LYS A 182 4.04 -9.39 13.99
N VAL A 183 5.29 -9.73 14.10
CA VAL A 183 5.79 -11.09 13.88
C VAL A 183 5.20 -12.03 14.94
N ILE A 184 4.52 -13.08 14.50
CA ILE A 184 3.92 -14.11 15.33
C ILE A 184 4.73 -15.43 15.29
N ALA A 185 5.53 -15.63 14.22
CA ALA A 185 6.47 -16.74 14.09
C ALA A 185 7.70 -16.31 13.27
N GLY A 186 8.86 -16.89 13.50
CA GLY A 186 10.08 -16.64 12.74
C GLY A 186 10.89 -15.43 13.20
N MET A 187 10.80 -15.00 14.46
CA MET A 187 11.69 -13.95 15.00
C MET A 187 13.16 -14.36 14.98
N ASP A 188 13.47 -15.63 15.13
CA ASP A 188 14.81 -16.19 14.97
C ASP A 188 15.34 -15.98 13.54
N VAL A 189 14.48 -16.10 12.51
CA VAL A 189 14.80 -15.78 11.13
C VAL A 189 15.09 -14.28 10.97
N ALA A 190 14.27 -13.42 11.59
CA ALA A 190 14.50 -11.97 11.56
C ALA A 190 15.85 -11.60 12.22
N TYR A 191 16.18 -12.23 13.34
CA TYR A 191 17.50 -12.06 13.96
C TYR A 191 18.65 -12.60 13.10
N SER A 192 18.44 -13.74 12.42
CA SER A 192 19.43 -14.30 11.49
C SER A 192 19.76 -13.31 10.37
N ILE A 193 18.73 -12.68 9.78
CA ILE A 193 18.89 -11.59 8.81
C ILE A 193 19.62 -10.39 9.44
N GLY A 194 19.21 -9.98 10.65
CA GLY A 194 19.82 -8.90 11.41
C GLY A 194 21.29 -9.11 11.72
N ASN A 195 21.73 -10.36 11.79
CA ASN A 195 23.13 -10.73 12.08
C ASN A 195 24.01 -10.89 10.84
N LEU A 196 23.44 -10.82 9.63
CA LEU A 196 24.24 -10.93 8.39
C LEU A 196 25.39 -9.90 8.35
N PRO A 197 26.52 -10.23 7.75
CA PRO A 197 27.58 -9.27 7.48
C PRO A 197 27.11 -8.13 6.59
N ILE A 198 27.44 -6.89 6.96
CA ILE A 198 27.00 -5.66 6.27
C ILE A 198 28.18 -4.74 5.99
N TYR A 199 28.04 -3.95 4.93
CA TYR A 199 28.90 -2.80 4.69
C TYR A 199 28.57 -1.70 5.72
N ASN A 200 29.61 -0.94 6.14
CA ASN A 200 29.44 0.22 7.02
C ASN A 200 28.68 -0.09 8.33
N SER A 201 29.01 -1.24 8.99
CA SER A 201 28.40 -1.55 10.30
C SER A 201 28.50 -0.33 11.26
N PRO A 202 27.48 -0.06 12.09
CA PRO A 202 26.38 -0.94 12.46
C PRO A 202 25.09 -0.79 11.60
N ASP A 203 25.03 0.07 10.60
CA ASP A 203 23.86 0.29 9.73
C ASP A 203 24.30 0.28 8.26
N GLY A 204 23.82 -0.68 7.48
CA GLY A 204 24.22 -0.80 6.10
C GLY A 204 23.52 -1.90 5.32
N GLN A 205 24.06 -2.11 4.12
CA GLN A 205 23.58 -3.13 3.19
C GLN A 205 24.26 -4.47 3.44
N PRO A 206 23.59 -5.61 3.20
CA PRO A 206 24.21 -6.92 3.31
C PRO A 206 25.36 -7.06 2.30
N ILE A 207 26.52 -7.60 2.76
CA ILE A 207 27.66 -7.89 1.88
C ILE A 207 27.30 -8.97 0.86
N ASN A 208 26.47 -9.96 1.29
CA ASN A 208 25.93 -10.99 0.41
C ASN A 208 24.41 -10.84 0.28
N PRO A 209 23.91 -10.18 -0.78
CA PRO A 209 22.48 -9.99 -0.99
C PRO A 209 21.68 -11.28 -1.09
N SER A 210 22.24 -12.37 -1.64
CA SER A 210 21.54 -13.65 -1.79
C SER A 210 21.19 -14.31 -0.44
N GLY A 211 21.97 -13.99 0.59
CA GLY A 211 21.68 -14.40 1.98
C GLY A 211 20.61 -13.53 2.67
N ALA A 212 20.21 -12.42 2.06
CA ALA A 212 19.24 -11.47 2.61
C ALA A 212 18.01 -11.27 1.71
N MET A 213 17.58 -12.30 0.99
CA MET A 213 16.45 -12.20 0.07
C MET A 213 15.11 -12.33 0.79
N LEU A 214 14.15 -11.49 0.41
CA LEU A 214 12.71 -11.70 0.56
C LEU A 214 12.22 -12.30 -0.75
N THR A 215 11.98 -13.61 -0.80
CA THR A 215 11.68 -14.34 -2.04
C THR A 215 10.22 -14.18 -2.45
N SER A 216 9.30 -14.15 -1.49
CA SER A 216 7.87 -13.87 -1.75
C SER A 216 7.14 -13.46 -0.47
N VAL A 217 5.99 -12.80 -0.66
CA VAL A 217 5.02 -12.52 0.40
C VAL A 217 3.67 -13.07 -0.03
N THR A 218 3.04 -13.87 0.83
CA THR A 218 1.68 -14.38 0.63
C THR A 218 0.76 -13.91 1.73
N ILE A 219 -0.48 -13.59 1.38
CA ILE A 219 -1.51 -13.11 2.31
C ILE A 219 -2.51 -14.23 2.57
N SER A 220 -2.92 -14.40 3.83
CA SER A 220 -3.91 -15.39 4.25
C SER A 220 -4.81 -14.85 5.35
N ASN A 221 -5.96 -15.50 5.57
CA ASN A 221 -6.87 -15.23 6.69
C ASN A 221 -6.66 -16.21 7.87
N SER A 222 -5.62 -17.02 7.81
CA SER A 222 -5.19 -17.92 8.86
C SER A 222 -3.66 -17.94 8.93
N PRO A 223 -3.07 -18.14 10.12
CA PRO A 223 -1.62 -18.30 10.27
C PRO A 223 -1.06 -19.48 9.49
#